data_5c4e14365f3fc20d6c9174af48e2623f
#
_entry.id   5c4e14365f3fc20d6c9174af48e2623f
#
_cell.length_a   1.000
_cell.length_b   1.000
_cell.length_c   1.000
_cell.angle_alpha   90.00
_cell.angle_beta   90.00
_cell.angle_gamma   90.00
#
_symmetry.space_group_name_H-M   'P 1'
#
loop_
_entity.id
_entity.type
_entity.pdbx_description
1 polymer ?
#
loop_
_entity_poly.entity_id
_entity_poly.type
_entity_poly.pdbx_seq_one_letter_code
_entity_poly.pdbx_strand_id
1 'polypeptide(L)'
;MSTSFFQFSVRTVVNSGAGSRTLLPEMIKGLGGKRAVLYTDKGLTQAGITKKIKELFEIMPGMPELVGVFEDIEQDAKGGIINRGAQFFKECNGDSLIALGGGSVLDTVKGIKWLLHKGLEDIRDSLITGNVMEWWPEAQFIPIPHVAIATTAGTGAEVSPVAVILNENLGIKSNLLHPFINADMAILDPDLTIGLPPKITAFTGFDALTHAVEAYFSPNANPMTDAYAMQSIRMIVDNLKTAVHMGDDLSARANMLMASSMAISAFCLCLNAVPIHNMAHAIGAKFNIPHGLANAVLLPNVMESLPAYYLPRITGFAQALGIANPSEQPEKCLEEVIEYIRDLRKAVNLPDTFAEFECNKDKLDLLVPAVHHDPAGVFFKIPAEIITKVVNEVFELKPIEA
;
A
#
# COMPACT_ATOMS: atom_id res chain seq x y z
N MET A 1 21.27 20.69 4.22
CA MET A 1 21.03 19.36 3.58
C MET A 1 21.92 18.37 4.28
N SER A 2 21.38 17.23 4.68
CA SER A 2 22.17 16.15 5.28
C SER A 2 23.16 15.61 4.25
N THR A 3 24.41 15.44 4.62
CA THR A 3 25.43 14.75 3.82
C THR A 3 25.42 13.23 4.07
N SER A 4 24.35 12.72 4.70
CA SER A 4 24.20 11.31 5.02
C SER A 4 24.09 10.47 3.75
N PHE A 5 24.71 9.30 3.77
CA PHE A 5 24.58 8.31 2.71
C PHE A 5 23.13 7.82 2.64
N PHE A 6 22.57 7.74 1.43
CA PHE A 6 21.29 7.09 1.16
C PHE A 6 21.38 6.29 -0.15
N GLN A 7 20.53 5.28 -0.28
CA GLN A 7 20.31 4.54 -1.51
C GLN A 7 18.89 4.82 -2.02
N PHE A 8 18.76 5.08 -3.31
CA PHE A 8 17.47 5.26 -3.98
C PHE A 8 17.42 4.38 -5.22
N SER A 9 16.41 3.52 -5.34
CA SER A 9 16.23 2.64 -6.49
C SER A 9 14.77 2.31 -6.71
N VAL A 10 14.22 2.70 -7.84
CA VAL A 10 12.93 2.23 -8.34
C VAL A 10 13.22 1.24 -9.47
N ARG A 11 12.99 -0.05 -9.22
CA ARG A 11 13.35 -1.13 -10.15
C ARG A 11 12.25 -1.44 -11.16
N THR A 12 10.99 -1.21 -10.79
CA THR A 12 9.84 -1.52 -11.63
C THR A 12 9.70 -0.50 -12.76
N VAL A 13 9.57 -0.97 -13.99
CA VAL A 13 9.23 -0.10 -15.14
C VAL A 13 7.73 0.17 -15.10
N VAL A 14 7.32 1.42 -14.96
CA VAL A 14 5.92 1.81 -14.86
C VAL A 14 5.38 2.24 -16.22
N ASN A 15 4.27 1.64 -16.64
CA ASN A 15 3.53 1.97 -17.85
C ASN A 15 2.14 2.49 -17.44
N SER A 16 1.91 3.78 -17.59
CA SER A 16 0.69 4.45 -17.14
C SER A 16 -0.09 5.05 -18.29
N GLY A 17 -1.41 4.94 -18.24
CA GLY A 17 -2.36 5.55 -19.15
C GLY A 17 -3.49 4.60 -19.58
N ALA A 18 -4.57 5.18 -20.07
CA ALA A 18 -5.72 4.43 -20.55
C ALA A 18 -5.33 3.45 -21.67
N GLY A 19 -5.73 2.20 -21.55
CA GLY A 19 -5.38 1.14 -22.50
C GLY A 19 -3.97 0.57 -22.35
N SER A 20 -3.14 1.04 -21.40
CA SER A 20 -1.76 0.52 -21.21
C SER A 20 -1.71 -0.99 -20.96
N ARG A 21 -2.80 -1.62 -20.48
CA ARG A 21 -2.93 -3.07 -20.37
C ARG A 21 -2.69 -3.83 -21.67
N THR A 22 -2.91 -3.20 -22.82
CA THR A 22 -2.72 -3.85 -24.15
C THR A 22 -1.26 -4.22 -24.42
N LEU A 23 -0.31 -3.60 -23.71
CA LEU A 23 1.11 -3.92 -23.78
C LEU A 23 1.50 -5.22 -23.04
N LEU A 24 0.59 -5.79 -22.24
CA LEU A 24 0.88 -6.91 -21.35
C LEU A 24 1.53 -8.13 -22.05
N PRO A 25 1.01 -8.65 -23.18
CA PRO A 25 1.64 -9.79 -23.86
C PRO A 25 3.07 -9.49 -24.34
N GLU A 26 3.29 -8.26 -24.84
CA GLU A 26 4.62 -7.80 -25.30
C GLU A 26 5.59 -7.65 -24.12
N MET A 27 5.11 -7.16 -22.96
CA MET A 27 5.91 -7.07 -21.74
C MET A 27 6.38 -8.44 -21.26
N ILE A 28 5.47 -9.41 -21.17
CA ILE A 28 5.81 -10.79 -20.80
C ILE A 28 6.84 -11.36 -21.76
N LYS A 29 6.64 -11.18 -23.08
CA LYS A 29 7.59 -11.62 -24.11
C LYS A 29 8.95 -10.93 -23.97
N GLY A 30 8.96 -9.62 -23.75
CA GLY A 30 10.18 -8.83 -23.56
C GLY A 30 10.99 -9.25 -22.34
N LEU A 31 10.32 -9.72 -21.28
CA LEU A 31 10.92 -10.29 -20.09
C LEU A 31 11.37 -11.76 -20.28
N GLY A 32 11.12 -12.37 -21.43
CA GLY A 32 11.49 -13.74 -21.76
C GLY A 32 10.43 -14.79 -21.39
N GLY A 33 9.27 -14.38 -20.86
CA GLY A 33 8.16 -15.27 -20.54
C GLY A 33 7.48 -15.83 -21.79
N LYS A 34 7.02 -17.08 -21.71
CA LYS A 34 6.31 -17.80 -22.78
C LYS A 34 5.00 -18.39 -22.29
N ARG A 35 4.90 -18.71 -21.01
CA ARG A 35 3.80 -19.41 -20.37
C ARG A 35 3.37 -18.65 -19.11
N ALA A 36 2.50 -17.66 -19.32
CA ALA A 36 2.08 -16.76 -18.26
C ALA A 36 0.96 -17.37 -17.41
N VAL A 37 1.01 -17.16 -16.10
CA VAL A 37 -0.07 -17.48 -15.17
C VAL A 37 -0.62 -16.17 -14.57
N LEU A 38 -1.93 -15.97 -14.69
CA LEU A 38 -2.66 -14.83 -14.17
C LEU A 38 -3.19 -15.14 -12.77
N TYR A 39 -2.92 -14.26 -11.84
CA TYR A 39 -3.41 -14.28 -10.46
C TYR A 39 -4.34 -13.08 -10.22
N THR A 40 -5.51 -13.34 -9.66
CA THR A 40 -6.53 -12.33 -9.43
C THR A 40 -7.49 -12.78 -8.32
N ASP A 41 -8.56 -12.02 -8.10
CA ASP A 41 -9.63 -12.35 -7.18
C ASP A 41 -10.98 -12.52 -7.91
N LYS A 42 -11.93 -13.18 -7.22
CA LYS A 42 -13.27 -13.46 -7.76
C LYS A 42 -14.07 -12.18 -8.03
N GLY A 43 -13.83 -11.11 -7.27
CA GLY A 43 -14.51 -9.83 -7.47
C GLY A 43 -14.16 -9.21 -8.82
N LEU A 44 -12.87 -9.21 -9.20
CA LEU A 44 -12.43 -8.73 -10.50
C LEU A 44 -12.91 -9.61 -11.65
N THR A 45 -13.00 -10.93 -11.43
CA THR A 45 -13.58 -11.86 -12.41
C THR A 45 -15.07 -11.57 -12.63
N GLN A 46 -15.83 -11.42 -11.56
CA GLN A 46 -17.26 -11.06 -11.63
C GLN A 46 -17.49 -9.67 -12.26
N ALA A 47 -16.61 -8.73 -12.03
CA ALA A 47 -16.63 -7.40 -12.65
C ALA A 47 -16.21 -7.42 -14.15
N GLY A 48 -15.81 -8.56 -14.68
CA GLY A 48 -15.37 -8.70 -16.08
C GLY A 48 -13.96 -8.16 -16.37
N ILE A 49 -13.22 -7.74 -15.37
CA ILE A 49 -11.86 -7.20 -15.52
C ILE A 49 -10.90 -8.32 -15.96
N THR A 50 -10.98 -9.47 -15.32
CA THR A 50 -10.17 -10.67 -15.67
C THR A 50 -10.36 -11.05 -17.14
N LYS A 51 -11.60 -10.99 -17.66
CA LYS A 51 -11.90 -11.27 -19.06
C LYS A 51 -11.16 -10.34 -20.01
N LYS A 52 -11.14 -9.03 -19.73
CA LYS A 52 -10.40 -8.03 -20.55
C LYS A 52 -8.90 -8.37 -20.67
N ILE A 53 -8.31 -8.94 -19.62
CA ILE A 53 -6.89 -9.33 -19.64
C ILE A 53 -6.67 -10.63 -20.41
N LYS A 54 -7.56 -11.63 -20.25
CA LYS A 54 -7.48 -12.91 -20.97
C LYS A 54 -7.55 -12.71 -22.50
N GLU A 55 -8.47 -11.87 -22.96
CA GLU A 55 -8.68 -11.56 -24.37
C GLU A 55 -7.42 -11.00 -25.06
N LEU A 56 -6.51 -10.34 -24.33
CA LEU A 56 -5.26 -9.83 -24.90
C LEU A 56 -4.34 -10.92 -25.43
N PHE A 57 -4.39 -12.11 -24.84
CA PHE A 57 -3.56 -13.26 -25.23
C PHE A 57 -4.16 -14.05 -26.40
N GLU A 58 -5.44 -13.85 -26.72
CA GLU A 58 -6.14 -14.52 -27.80
C GLU A 58 -5.97 -13.80 -29.16
N ILE A 59 -5.72 -12.48 -29.11
CA ILE A 59 -5.78 -11.60 -30.29
C ILE A 59 -4.47 -11.58 -31.08
N MET A 60 -3.31 -11.86 -30.46
CA MET A 60 -1.99 -11.60 -31.03
C MET A 60 -1.20 -12.89 -31.27
N PRO A 61 -1.11 -13.42 -32.49
CA PRO A 61 -0.29 -14.60 -32.81
C PRO A 61 1.19 -14.40 -32.45
N GLY A 62 1.82 -15.44 -31.90
CA GLY A 62 3.24 -15.42 -31.57
C GLY A 62 3.59 -14.68 -30.28
N MET A 63 2.60 -14.34 -29.47
CA MET A 63 2.76 -13.86 -28.11
C MET A 63 2.81 -15.02 -27.10
N PRO A 64 3.21 -14.77 -25.84
CA PRO A 64 3.14 -15.75 -24.76
C PRO A 64 1.75 -16.33 -24.60
N GLU A 65 1.67 -17.59 -24.18
CA GLU A 65 0.42 -18.26 -23.87
C GLU A 65 -0.02 -17.95 -22.43
N LEU A 66 -1.30 -17.64 -22.22
CA LEU A 66 -1.90 -17.60 -20.89
C LEU A 66 -2.31 -19.04 -20.50
N VAL A 67 -1.47 -19.72 -19.72
CA VAL A 67 -1.62 -21.15 -19.41
C VAL A 67 -2.48 -21.45 -18.18
N GLY A 68 -2.77 -20.46 -17.36
CA GLY A 68 -3.61 -20.63 -16.18
C GLY A 68 -4.12 -19.31 -15.61
N VAL A 69 -5.27 -19.39 -14.92
CA VAL A 69 -5.86 -18.28 -14.16
C VAL A 69 -6.19 -18.77 -12.76
N PHE A 70 -5.58 -18.16 -11.75
CA PHE A 70 -5.83 -18.45 -10.34
C PHE A 70 -6.62 -17.27 -9.73
N GLU A 71 -7.88 -17.50 -9.36
CA GLU A 71 -8.81 -16.45 -8.91
C GLU A 71 -9.25 -16.61 -7.45
N ASP A 72 -8.60 -17.50 -6.71
CA ASP A 72 -8.94 -17.76 -5.30
C ASP A 72 -8.15 -16.90 -4.30
N ILE A 73 -7.67 -15.73 -4.71
CA ILE A 73 -7.02 -14.79 -3.78
C ILE A 73 -8.09 -14.05 -3.00
N GLU A 74 -7.91 -14.04 -1.70
CA GLU A 74 -8.79 -13.37 -0.73
C GLU A 74 -8.12 -12.10 -0.18
N GLN A 75 -8.88 -11.34 0.62
CA GLN A 75 -8.33 -10.23 1.38
C GLN A 75 -7.20 -10.72 2.30
N ASP A 76 -6.18 -9.89 2.45
CA ASP A 76 -4.90 -10.19 3.06
C ASP A 76 -4.12 -11.30 2.31
N ALA A 77 -2.87 -11.07 2.01
CA ALA A 77 -2.04 -12.07 1.36
C ALA A 77 -1.73 -13.21 2.36
N LYS A 78 -2.51 -14.29 2.28
CA LYS A 78 -2.43 -15.43 3.21
C LYS A 78 -1.38 -16.44 2.76
N GLY A 79 -0.56 -16.94 3.67
CA GLY A 79 0.49 -17.92 3.39
C GLY A 79 -0.04 -19.19 2.71
N GLY A 80 -1.17 -19.72 3.17
CA GLY A 80 -1.80 -20.89 2.57
C GLY A 80 -2.29 -20.67 1.13
N ILE A 81 -2.72 -19.44 0.78
CA ILE A 81 -3.08 -19.08 -0.61
C ILE A 81 -1.83 -18.98 -1.47
N ILE A 82 -0.74 -18.39 -0.94
CA ILE A 82 0.55 -18.31 -1.63
C ILE A 82 1.05 -19.71 -1.98
N ASN A 83 0.98 -20.67 -1.05
CA ASN A 83 1.39 -22.05 -1.28
C ASN A 83 0.59 -22.72 -2.40
N ARG A 84 -0.76 -22.57 -2.38
CA ARG A 84 -1.62 -23.09 -3.46
C ARG A 84 -1.36 -22.42 -4.80
N GLY A 85 -1.13 -21.08 -4.79
CA GLY A 85 -0.79 -20.34 -6.00
C GLY A 85 0.54 -20.78 -6.62
N ALA A 86 1.55 -21.06 -5.80
CA ALA A 86 2.83 -21.58 -6.25
C ALA A 86 2.72 -23.02 -6.81
N GLN A 87 1.89 -23.86 -6.18
CA GLN A 87 1.60 -25.19 -6.69
C GLN A 87 0.88 -25.12 -8.04
N PHE A 88 -0.13 -24.26 -8.16
CA PHE A 88 -0.84 -24.01 -9.42
C PHE A 88 0.10 -23.54 -10.55
N PHE A 89 1.07 -22.67 -10.24
CA PHE A 89 2.10 -22.25 -11.20
C PHE A 89 2.89 -23.43 -11.77
N LYS A 90 3.31 -24.36 -10.90
CA LYS A 90 4.04 -25.58 -11.29
C LYS A 90 3.16 -26.50 -12.13
N GLU A 91 1.91 -26.71 -11.76
CA GLU A 91 0.93 -27.56 -12.48
C GLU A 91 0.63 -27.02 -13.88
N CYS A 92 0.53 -25.69 -14.03
CA CYS A 92 0.39 -25.05 -15.34
C CYS A 92 1.68 -25.03 -16.15
N ASN A 93 2.81 -25.49 -15.59
CA ASN A 93 4.14 -25.35 -16.17
C ASN A 93 4.40 -23.88 -16.59
N GLY A 94 4.05 -22.95 -15.70
CA GLY A 94 4.23 -21.50 -15.89
C GLY A 94 5.69 -21.08 -15.81
N ASP A 95 6.04 -20.00 -16.49
CA ASP A 95 7.37 -19.38 -16.44
C ASP A 95 7.34 -17.89 -16.11
N SER A 96 6.15 -17.29 -16.09
CA SER A 96 5.96 -15.86 -15.81
C SER A 96 4.68 -15.58 -15.04
N LEU A 97 4.68 -14.53 -14.22
CA LEU A 97 3.62 -14.17 -13.29
C LEU A 97 2.92 -12.88 -13.76
N ILE A 98 1.61 -12.87 -13.74
CA ILE A 98 0.78 -11.68 -13.91
C ILE A 98 -0.05 -11.51 -12.66
N ALA A 99 0.09 -10.38 -11.96
CA ALA A 99 -0.71 -10.01 -10.81
C ALA A 99 -1.74 -8.95 -11.22
N LEU A 100 -3.03 -9.26 -11.16
CA LEU A 100 -4.12 -8.33 -11.49
C LEU A 100 -4.98 -8.08 -10.25
N GLY A 101 -4.84 -6.93 -9.61
CA GLY A 101 -5.62 -6.65 -8.41
C GLY A 101 -5.15 -5.49 -7.56
N GLY A 102 -5.68 -5.43 -6.34
CA GLY A 102 -5.21 -4.55 -5.29
C GLY A 102 -4.07 -5.19 -4.47
N GLY A 103 -3.69 -4.55 -3.36
CA GLY A 103 -2.57 -4.96 -2.51
C GLY A 103 -2.55 -6.45 -2.15
N SER A 104 -3.70 -7.04 -1.78
CA SER A 104 -3.77 -8.47 -1.41
C SER A 104 -3.33 -9.41 -2.55
N VAL A 105 -3.74 -9.10 -3.79
CA VAL A 105 -3.32 -9.89 -4.97
C VAL A 105 -1.85 -9.66 -5.26
N LEU A 106 -1.43 -8.40 -5.29
CA LEU A 106 -0.05 -8.03 -5.64
C LEU A 106 0.96 -8.63 -4.65
N ASP A 107 0.66 -8.57 -3.35
CA ASP A 107 1.53 -9.16 -2.31
C ASP A 107 1.50 -10.69 -2.31
N THR A 108 0.34 -11.30 -2.60
CA THR A 108 0.27 -12.76 -2.80
C THR A 108 1.21 -13.22 -3.92
N VAL A 109 1.22 -12.52 -5.06
CA VAL A 109 2.08 -12.89 -6.20
C VAL A 109 3.55 -12.65 -5.90
N LYS A 110 3.91 -11.60 -5.16
CA LYS A 110 5.26 -11.43 -4.64
C LYS A 110 5.68 -12.57 -3.72
N GLY A 111 4.79 -13.01 -2.83
CA GLY A 111 5.01 -14.19 -1.99
C GLY A 111 5.22 -15.46 -2.82
N ILE A 112 4.42 -15.68 -3.88
CA ILE A 112 4.57 -16.79 -4.83
C ILE A 112 5.94 -16.71 -5.52
N LYS A 113 6.32 -15.53 -6.05
CA LYS A 113 7.62 -15.29 -6.70
C LYS A 113 8.78 -15.67 -5.78
N TRP A 114 8.72 -15.22 -4.52
CA TRP A 114 9.75 -15.50 -3.53
C TRP A 114 9.81 -16.98 -3.12
N LEU A 115 8.65 -17.61 -2.86
CA LEU A 115 8.55 -19.03 -2.50
C LEU A 115 9.11 -19.94 -3.60
N LEU A 116 8.77 -19.66 -4.86
CA LEU A 116 9.29 -20.40 -6.03
C LEU A 116 10.80 -20.23 -6.16
N HIS A 117 11.32 -19.01 -5.94
CA HIS A 117 12.77 -18.73 -6.00
C HIS A 117 13.54 -19.46 -4.90
N LYS A 118 13.00 -19.49 -3.69
CA LYS A 118 13.61 -20.19 -2.55
C LYS A 118 13.47 -21.70 -2.60
N GLY A 119 12.57 -22.23 -3.45
CA GLY A 119 12.29 -23.65 -3.50
C GLY A 119 11.62 -24.19 -2.23
N LEU A 120 10.88 -23.36 -1.51
CA LEU A 120 10.19 -23.74 -0.28
C LEU A 120 8.89 -24.49 -0.61
N GLU A 121 8.45 -25.34 0.31
CA GLU A 121 7.15 -26.01 0.26
C GLU A 121 6.05 -25.17 0.92
N ASP A 122 6.38 -24.51 2.03
CA ASP A 122 5.46 -23.65 2.77
C ASP A 122 6.12 -22.32 3.12
N ILE A 123 5.56 -21.21 2.64
CA ILE A 123 6.09 -19.86 2.92
C ILE A 123 6.00 -19.52 4.41
N ARG A 124 5.01 -20.09 5.14
CA ARG A 124 4.76 -19.81 6.55
C ARG A 124 5.91 -20.23 7.47
N ASP A 125 6.72 -21.22 7.05
CA ASP A 125 7.91 -21.67 7.79
C ASP A 125 8.99 -20.57 7.87
N SER A 126 8.97 -19.63 6.92
CA SER A 126 9.88 -18.49 6.91
C SER A 126 9.27 -17.23 7.55
N LEU A 127 7.94 -17.15 7.64
CA LEU A 127 7.21 -15.97 8.16
C LEU A 127 6.89 -16.15 9.66
N ILE A 128 7.91 -16.40 10.47
CA ILE A 128 7.78 -16.66 11.92
C ILE A 128 7.97 -15.40 12.77
N THR A 129 8.33 -14.28 12.14
CA THR A 129 8.50 -12.98 12.80
C THR A 129 7.77 -11.89 11.99
N GLY A 130 7.56 -10.74 12.61
CA GLY A 130 6.90 -9.61 11.96
C GLY A 130 7.67 -9.02 10.77
N ASN A 131 9.00 -9.19 10.71
CA ASN A 131 9.83 -8.74 9.60
C ASN A 131 10.75 -9.88 9.13
N VAL A 132 10.68 -10.20 7.85
CA VAL A 132 11.60 -11.11 7.15
C VAL A 132 12.31 -10.29 6.10
N MET A 133 13.60 -10.07 6.29
CA MET A 133 14.37 -9.16 5.46
C MET A 133 15.55 -9.90 4.80
N GLU A 134 15.56 -9.85 3.48
CA GLU A 134 16.75 -10.15 2.69
C GLU A 134 17.15 -8.88 1.94
N TRP A 135 18.37 -8.40 2.19
CA TRP A 135 18.88 -7.18 1.58
C TRP A 135 20.30 -7.40 1.07
N TRP A 136 20.93 -6.36 0.53
CA TRP A 136 22.32 -6.43 0.09
C TRP A 136 23.28 -6.71 1.25
N PRO A 137 24.30 -7.54 1.03
CA PRO A 137 24.70 -8.21 -0.22
C PRO A 137 24.10 -9.62 -0.43
N GLU A 138 23.29 -10.14 0.49
CA GLU A 138 22.79 -11.52 0.49
C GLU A 138 21.64 -11.74 -0.50
N ALA A 139 20.89 -10.68 -0.82
CA ALA A 139 19.75 -10.75 -1.71
C ALA A 139 20.16 -11.13 -3.14
N GLN A 140 19.56 -12.19 -3.67
CA GLN A 140 19.82 -12.68 -5.02
C GLN A 140 18.71 -12.24 -5.98
N PHE A 141 19.09 -12.01 -7.25
CA PHE A 141 18.12 -11.72 -8.30
C PHE A 141 17.13 -12.88 -8.47
N ILE A 142 15.84 -12.56 -8.60
CA ILE A 142 14.76 -13.54 -8.80
C ILE A 142 14.42 -13.57 -10.30
N PRO A 143 14.84 -14.62 -11.05
CA PRO A 143 14.71 -14.68 -12.50
C PRO A 143 13.31 -15.17 -12.97
N ILE A 144 12.25 -14.77 -12.28
CA ILE A 144 10.87 -15.09 -12.65
C ILE A 144 10.20 -13.80 -13.14
N PRO A 145 9.92 -13.67 -14.45
CA PRO A 145 9.23 -12.53 -15.00
C PRO A 145 7.92 -12.23 -14.26
N HIS A 146 7.70 -10.98 -13.89
CA HIS A 146 6.52 -10.57 -13.14
C HIS A 146 5.99 -9.22 -13.63
N VAL A 147 4.75 -9.19 -14.09
CA VAL A 147 4.03 -7.96 -14.44
C VAL A 147 2.87 -7.76 -13.45
N ALA A 148 2.80 -6.59 -12.84
CA ALA A 148 1.74 -6.20 -11.91
C ALA A 148 0.78 -5.21 -12.58
N ILE A 149 -0.52 -5.42 -12.41
CA ILE A 149 -1.59 -4.57 -12.92
C ILE A 149 -2.42 -4.09 -11.72
N ALA A 150 -2.24 -2.83 -11.34
CA ALA A 150 -2.93 -2.27 -10.20
C ALA A 150 -4.38 -1.90 -10.54
N THR A 151 -5.33 -2.35 -9.71
CA THR A 151 -6.76 -2.00 -9.81
C THR A 151 -7.24 -1.09 -8.68
N THR A 152 -6.36 -0.74 -7.75
CA THR A 152 -6.58 0.22 -6.65
C THR A 152 -5.45 1.22 -6.58
N ALA A 153 -5.73 2.43 -6.10
CA ALA A 153 -4.75 3.51 -5.96
C ALA A 153 -4.50 3.78 -4.45
N GLY A 154 -3.79 2.90 -3.78
CA GLY A 154 -3.54 3.00 -2.33
C GLY A 154 -2.20 2.42 -1.93
N THR A 155 -2.09 1.10 -1.91
CA THR A 155 -0.91 0.38 -1.44
C THR A 155 0.34 0.59 -2.29
N GLY A 156 0.17 0.85 -3.61
CA GLY A 156 1.29 0.94 -4.55
C GLY A 156 2.14 -0.34 -4.62
N ALA A 157 1.54 -1.48 -4.23
CA ALA A 157 2.25 -2.75 -4.11
C ALA A 157 2.88 -3.24 -5.42
N GLU A 158 2.46 -2.73 -6.56
CA GLU A 158 3.03 -3.02 -7.88
C GLU A 158 4.49 -2.58 -8.04
N VAL A 159 4.94 -1.59 -7.25
CA VAL A 159 6.31 -1.06 -7.33
C VAL A 159 7.12 -1.27 -6.05
N SER A 160 6.49 -1.72 -4.95
CA SER A 160 7.17 -1.83 -3.67
C SER A 160 8.00 -3.11 -3.54
N PRO A 161 9.19 -3.05 -2.88
CA PRO A 161 10.02 -4.22 -2.57
C PRO A 161 9.55 -4.96 -1.31
N VAL A 162 8.30 -4.76 -0.91
CA VAL A 162 7.70 -5.33 0.30
C VAL A 162 6.45 -6.10 -0.07
N ALA A 163 6.22 -7.26 0.57
CA ALA A 163 4.93 -7.95 0.61
C ALA A 163 4.50 -8.13 2.06
N VAL A 164 3.27 -7.72 2.38
CA VAL A 164 2.67 -7.91 3.71
C VAL A 164 1.87 -9.21 3.68
N ILE A 165 2.37 -10.24 4.35
CA ILE A 165 1.82 -11.60 4.27
C ILE A 165 1.31 -12.04 5.64
N LEU A 166 0.11 -12.58 5.69
CA LEU A 166 -0.47 -13.19 6.88
C LEU A 166 -0.05 -14.66 7.01
N ASN A 167 0.69 -14.98 8.06
CA ASN A 167 0.86 -16.36 8.52
C ASN A 167 -0.35 -16.73 9.36
N GLU A 168 -1.30 -17.46 8.80
CA GLU A 168 -2.57 -17.81 9.45
C GLU A 168 -2.38 -18.76 10.64
N ASN A 169 -1.32 -19.58 10.62
CA ASN A 169 -1.03 -20.53 11.70
C ASN A 169 -0.62 -19.82 12.99
N LEU A 170 0.06 -18.68 12.88
CA LEU A 170 0.55 -17.89 14.00
C LEU A 170 -0.30 -16.64 14.26
N GLY A 171 -1.18 -16.25 13.31
CA GLY A 171 -1.93 -15.01 13.37
C GLY A 171 -1.04 -13.76 13.24
N ILE A 172 0.10 -13.87 12.58
CA ILE A 172 1.10 -12.80 12.43
C ILE A 172 1.11 -12.28 11.00
N LYS A 173 1.01 -10.95 10.83
CA LYS A 173 1.35 -10.28 9.57
C LYS A 173 2.86 -10.04 9.54
N SER A 174 3.52 -10.58 8.51
CA SER A 174 4.95 -10.43 8.29
C SER A 174 5.22 -9.55 7.09
N ASN A 175 6.13 -8.59 7.25
CA ASN A 175 6.69 -7.83 6.13
C ASN A 175 7.84 -8.62 5.52
N LEU A 176 7.65 -9.14 4.33
CA LEU A 176 8.70 -9.76 3.54
C LEU A 176 9.35 -8.68 2.67
N LEU A 177 10.59 -8.30 3.00
CA LEU A 177 11.36 -7.28 2.30
C LEU A 177 12.47 -7.94 1.47
N HIS A 178 12.47 -7.68 0.16
CA HIS A 178 13.49 -8.21 -0.74
C HIS A 178 13.63 -7.29 -1.98
N PRO A 179 14.84 -6.87 -2.37
CA PRO A 179 15.06 -5.86 -3.43
C PRO A 179 14.67 -6.34 -4.85
N PHE A 180 14.34 -7.61 -5.03
CA PHE A 180 13.95 -8.20 -6.32
C PHE A 180 12.55 -8.86 -6.28
N ILE A 181 11.77 -8.66 -5.20
CA ILE A 181 10.44 -9.25 -5.07
C ILE A 181 9.38 -8.50 -5.87
N ASN A 182 9.58 -7.18 -6.06
CA ASN A 182 8.66 -6.34 -6.82
C ASN A 182 8.49 -6.83 -8.27
N ALA A 183 7.45 -6.37 -8.93
CA ALA A 183 7.25 -6.63 -10.34
C ALA A 183 8.37 -6.02 -11.18
N ASP A 184 8.72 -6.66 -12.29
CA ASP A 184 9.66 -6.12 -13.27
C ASP A 184 9.04 -4.96 -14.04
N MET A 185 7.72 -5.08 -14.32
CA MET A 185 6.92 -4.04 -14.95
C MET A 185 5.59 -3.88 -14.24
N ALA A 186 5.09 -2.64 -14.17
CA ALA A 186 3.79 -2.29 -13.65
C ALA A 186 2.93 -1.62 -14.74
N ILE A 187 1.64 -1.94 -14.74
CA ILE A 187 0.61 -1.34 -15.58
C ILE A 187 -0.35 -0.55 -14.69
N LEU A 188 -0.45 0.74 -14.93
CA LEU A 188 -1.35 1.66 -14.25
C LEU A 188 -2.41 2.15 -15.25
N ASP A 189 -3.37 1.26 -15.56
CA ASP A 189 -4.43 1.51 -16.52
C ASP A 189 -5.70 2.00 -15.82
N PRO A 190 -6.07 3.30 -15.94
CA PRO A 190 -7.24 3.84 -15.26
C PRO A 190 -8.55 3.19 -15.68
N ASP A 191 -8.65 2.64 -16.89
CA ASP A 191 -9.85 1.90 -17.35
C ASP A 191 -10.20 0.71 -16.45
N LEU A 192 -9.22 0.15 -15.75
CA LEU A 192 -9.41 -0.99 -14.85
C LEU A 192 -9.88 -0.58 -13.44
N THR A 193 -9.94 0.72 -13.17
CA THR A 193 -10.34 1.28 -11.87
C THR A 193 -11.71 1.98 -11.87
N ILE A 194 -12.33 2.17 -13.05
CA ILE A 194 -13.61 2.91 -13.19
C ILE A 194 -14.72 2.30 -12.33
N GLY A 195 -14.79 0.97 -12.22
CA GLY A 195 -15.80 0.26 -11.43
C GLY A 195 -15.53 0.21 -9.93
N LEU A 196 -14.43 0.80 -9.45
CA LEU A 196 -14.08 0.76 -8.03
C LEU A 196 -15.07 1.60 -7.21
N PRO A 197 -15.69 1.05 -6.16
CA PRO A 197 -16.65 1.80 -5.34
C PRO A 197 -16.05 3.08 -4.74
N PRO A 198 -16.82 4.18 -4.64
CA PRO A 198 -16.33 5.44 -4.07
C PRO A 198 -15.70 5.30 -2.70
N LYS A 199 -16.30 4.48 -1.82
CA LYS A 199 -15.77 4.23 -0.46
C LYS A 199 -14.39 3.58 -0.49
N ILE A 200 -14.16 2.62 -1.40
CA ILE A 200 -12.85 1.98 -1.58
C ILE A 200 -11.85 2.98 -2.18
N THR A 201 -12.26 3.76 -3.17
CA THR A 201 -11.42 4.84 -3.73
C THR A 201 -10.96 5.82 -2.65
N ALA A 202 -11.86 6.23 -1.75
CA ALA A 202 -11.54 7.13 -0.65
C ALA A 202 -10.55 6.48 0.34
N PHE A 203 -10.79 5.24 0.77
CA PHE A 203 -9.89 4.52 1.67
C PHE A 203 -8.49 4.40 1.10
N THR A 204 -8.39 3.91 -0.13
CA THR A 204 -7.08 3.68 -0.76
C THR A 204 -6.37 5.00 -1.04
N GLY A 205 -7.10 6.07 -1.39
CA GLY A 205 -6.51 7.39 -1.58
C GLY A 205 -5.91 7.98 -0.29
N PHE A 206 -6.55 7.77 0.85
CA PHE A 206 -5.99 8.17 2.15
C PHE A 206 -4.82 7.27 2.58
N ASP A 207 -4.82 6.01 2.20
CA ASP A 207 -3.68 5.12 2.39
C ASP A 207 -2.44 5.64 1.63
N ALA A 208 -2.60 5.97 0.35
CA ALA A 208 -1.55 6.60 -0.44
C ALA A 208 -1.09 7.95 0.14
N LEU A 209 -2.03 8.79 0.62
CA LEU A 209 -1.67 10.04 1.29
C LEU A 209 -0.83 9.78 2.54
N THR A 210 -1.21 8.80 3.35
CA THR A 210 -0.48 8.45 4.58
C THR A 210 0.93 7.93 4.25
N HIS A 211 1.11 7.09 3.23
CA HIS A 211 2.44 6.70 2.75
C HIS A 211 3.31 7.91 2.40
N ALA A 212 2.75 8.87 1.63
CA ALA A 212 3.48 10.06 1.24
C ALA A 212 3.83 10.98 2.42
N VAL A 213 2.90 11.15 3.37
CA VAL A 213 3.10 11.93 4.59
C VAL A 213 4.21 11.31 5.44
N GLU A 214 4.14 10.01 5.73
CA GLU A 214 5.15 9.34 6.55
C GLU A 214 6.52 9.26 5.86
N ALA A 215 6.55 9.17 4.53
CA ALA A 215 7.80 9.32 3.77
C ALA A 215 8.39 10.72 3.91
N TYR A 216 7.57 11.76 3.79
CA TYR A 216 8.03 13.15 3.88
C TYR A 216 8.56 13.49 5.27
N PHE A 217 7.90 13.03 6.33
CA PHE A 217 8.33 13.29 7.71
C PHE A 217 9.34 12.27 8.24
N SER A 218 9.70 11.25 7.47
CA SER A 218 10.66 10.24 7.90
C SER A 218 12.03 10.87 8.28
N PRO A 219 12.66 10.43 9.37
CA PRO A 219 14.03 10.81 9.70
C PRO A 219 15.05 10.45 8.61
N ASN A 220 14.74 9.46 7.77
CA ASN A 220 15.57 9.02 6.64
C ASN A 220 15.19 9.71 5.31
N ALA A 221 14.26 10.68 5.33
CA ALA A 221 13.88 11.42 4.14
C ALA A 221 15.09 12.10 3.48
N ASN A 222 15.11 12.07 2.15
CA ASN A 222 16.19 12.60 1.34
C ASN A 222 15.61 13.31 0.10
N PRO A 223 16.40 14.08 -0.66
CA PRO A 223 15.86 14.87 -1.77
C PRO A 223 15.09 14.06 -2.83
N MET A 224 15.43 12.77 -3.02
CA MET A 224 14.73 11.91 -3.98
C MET A 224 13.37 11.46 -3.42
N THR A 225 13.33 11.00 -2.16
CA THR A 225 12.07 10.61 -1.51
C THR A 225 11.17 11.81 -1.29
N ASP A 226 11.70 12.99 -0.99
CA ASP A 226 10.95 14.24 -0.87
C ASP A 226 10.27 14.63 -2.18
N ALA A 227 10.98 14.53 -3.31
CA ALA A 227 10.41 14.83 -4.62
C ALA A 227 9.20 13.92 -4.94
N TYR A 228 9.31 12.61 -4.64
CA TYR A 228 8.22 11.66 -4.83
C TYR A 228 7.07 11.92 -3.85
N ALA A 229 7.35 12.08 -2.56
CA ALA A 229 6.34 12.31 -1.53
C ALA A 229 5.55 13.61 -1.78
N MET A 230 6.24 14.73 -1.99
CA MET A 230 5.59 16.02 -2.22
C MET A 230 4.76 16.03 -3.50
N GLN A 231 5.25 15.42 -4.60
CA GLN A 231 4.49 15.34 -5.83
C GLN A 231 3.27 14.42 -5.68
N SER A 232 3.42 13.29 -4.97
CA SER A 232 2.31 12.40 -4.65
C SER A 232 1.22 13.11 -3.84
N ILE A 233 1.59 13.85 -2.80
CA ILE A 233 0.65 14.64 -1.98
C ILE A 233 -0.16 15.59 -2.85
N ARG A 234 0.49 16.38 -3.72
CA ARG A 234 -0.18 17.31 -4.64
C ARG A 234 -1.17 16.58 -5.54
N MET A 235 -0.72 15.49 -6.18
CA MET A 235 -1.58 14.71 -7.07
C MET A 235 -2.80 14.13 -6.34
N ILE A 236 -2.64 13.66 -5.09
CA ILE A 236 -3.74 13.11 -4.30
C ILE A 236 -4.74 14.22 -3.95
N VAL A 237 -4.31 15.35 -3.41
CA VAL A 237 -5.23 16.42 -2.98
C VAL A 237 -5.98 17.04 -4.16
N ASP A 238 -5.35 17.10 -5.33
CA ASP A 238 -5.96 17.62 -6.55
C ASP A 238 -6.98 16.66 -7.18
N ASN A 239 -6.83 15.34 -7.00
CA ASN A 239 -7.57 14.34 -7.76
C ASN A 239 -8.49 13.45 -6.92
N LEU A 240 -8.24 13.27 -5.61
CA LEU A 240 -8.98 12.30 -4.78
C LEU A 240 -10.49 12.58 -4.76
N LYS A 241 -10.90 13.84 -4.56
CA LYS A 241 -12.32 14.20 -4.55
C LYS A 241 -12.99 13.87 -5.90
N THR A 242 -12.34 14.19 -7.00
CA THR A 242 -12.83 13.87 -8.34
C THR A 242 -12.93 12.36 -8.54
N ALA A 243 -11.87 11.61 -8.20
CA ALA A 243 -11.87 10.15 -8.33
C ALA A 243 -12.96 9.46 -7.48
N VAL A 244 -13.34 10.04 -6.33
CA VAL A 244 -14.41 9.51 -5.46
C VAL A 244 -15.79 9.84 -5.99
N HIS A 245 -16.03 11.09 -6.41
CA HIS A 245 -17.38 11.55 -6.77
C HIS A 245 -17.70 11.41 -8.26
N MET A 246 -16.67 11.36 -9.11
CA MET A 246 -16.74 11.18 -10.56
C MET A 246 -15.85 10.00 -10.94
N GLY A 247 -16.25 8.80 -10.52
CA GLY A 247 -15.46 7.58 -10.63
C GLY A 247 -15.09 7.15 -12.05
N ASP A 248 -15.67 7.75 -13.06
CA ASP A 248 -15.40 7.58 -14.50
C ASP A 248 -14.42 8.63 -15.07
N ASP A 249 -13.97 9.60 -14.27
CA ASP A 249 -12.91 10.52 -14.67
C ASP A 249 -11.55 9.80 -14.77
N LEU A 250 -11.18 9.44 -16.00
CA LEU A 250 -9.94 8.70 -16.29
C LEU A 250 -8.68 9.48 -15.91
N SER A 251 -8.72 10.81 -15.98
CA SER A 251 -7.56 11.64 -15.61
C SER A 251 -7.32 11.58 -14.09
N ALA A 252 -8.37 11.76 -13.30
CA ALA A 252 -8.29 11.65 -11.86
C ALA A 252 -7.86 10.23 -11.43
N ARG A 253 -8.42 9.17 -12.05
CA ARG A 253 -8.02 7.78 -11.81
C ARG A 253 -6.55 7.53 -12.13
N ALA A 254 -6.07 7.99 -13.30
CA ALA A 254 -4.66 7.85 -13.69
C ALA A 254 -3.72 8.57 -12.72
N ASN A 255 -4.07 9.80 -12.34
CA ASN A 255 -3.29 10.57 -11.37
C ASN A 255 -3.24 9.90 -9.99
N MET A 256 -4.34 9.31 -9.52
CA MET A 256 -4.37 8.59 -8.26
C MET A 256 -3.51 7.32 -8.31
N LEU A 257 -3.55 6.53 -9.39
CA LEU A 257 -2.67 5.36 -9.56
C LEU A 257 -1.19 5.77 -9.51
N MET A 258 -0.81 6.80 -10.27
CA MET A 258 0.57 7.30 -10.30
C MET A 258 0.99 7.83 -8.93
N ALA A 259 0.14 8.60 -8.25
CA ALA A 259 0.40 9.14 -6.93
C ALA A 259 0.63 8.02 -5.90
N SER A 260 -0.17 6.96 -5.93
CA SER A 260 -0.01 5.78 -5.07
C SER A 260 1.36 5.11 -5.28
N SER A 261 1.76 4.87 -6.54
CA SER A 261 3.06 4.29 -6.86
C SER A 261 4.23 5.18 -6.40
N MET A 262 4.10 6.51 -6.54
CA MET A 262 5.11 7.46 -6.06
C MET A 262 5.18 7.48 -4.53
N ALA A 263 4.03 7.49 -3.84
CA ALA A 263 3.95 7.51 -2.39
C ALA A 263 4.67 6.34 -1.75
N ILE A 264 4.33 5.11 -2.17
CA ILE A 264 4.96 3.89 -1.63
C ILE A 264 6.44 3.79 -2.00
N SER A 265 6.84 4.26 -3.20
CA SER A 265 8.26 4.30 -3.57
C SER A 265 9.06 5.17 -2.62
N ALA A 266 8.56 6.38 -2.30
CA ALA A 266 9.18 7.24 -1.30
C ALA A 266 9.20 6.56 0.08
N PHE A 267 8.07 6.03 0.53
CA PHE A 267 7.90 5.38 1.83
C PHE A 267 8.88 4.23 2.05
N CYS A 268 8.95 3.29 1.12
CA CYS A 268 9.84 2.13 1.24
C CYS A 268 11.34 2.51 1.22
N LEU A 269 11.70 3.59 0.52
CA LEU A 269 13.10 4.00 0.34
C LEU A 269 13.63 4.91 1.46
N CYS A 270 12.77 5.38 2.34
CA CYS A 270 13.17 6.11 3.56
C CYS A 270 12.47 5.58 4.81
N LEU A 271 12.08 4.30 4.80
CA LEU A 271 11.36 3.66 5.91
C LEU A 271 12.09 3.86 7.24
N ASN A 272 11.38 4.40 8.21
CA ASN A 272 11.86 4.60 9.58
C ASN A 272 10.66 4.73 10.54
N ALA A 273 10.37 5.93 11.06
CA ALA A 273 9.23 6.17 11.92
C ALA A 273 7.93 6.27 11.10
N VAL A 274 6.99 5.40 11.38
CA VAL A 274 5.68 5.33 10.70
C VAL A 274 4.54 5.22 11.74
N PRO A 275 4.35 6.26 12.56
CA PRO A 275 3.44 6.20 13.71
C PRO A 275 1.98 5.97 13.31
N ILE A 276 1.56 6.46 12.14
CA ILE A 276 0.18 6.32 11.66
C ILE A 276 -0.08 4.89 11.23
N HIS A 277 0.78 4.32 10.37
CA HIS A 277 0.66 2.92 9.94
C HIS A 277 0.81 1.95 11.12
N ASN A 278 1.71 2.22 12.05
CA ASN A 278 1.88 1.41 13.25
C ASN A 278 0.57 1.30 14.07
N MET A 279 -0.11 2.43 14.31
CA MET A 279 -1.41 2.42 14.98
C MET A 279 -2.51 1.80 14.11
N ALA A 280 -2.52 2.08 12.80
CA ALA A 280 -3.52 1.55 11.87
C ALA A 280 -3.48 0.02 11.76
N HIS A 281 -2.30 -0.58 11.76
CA HIS A 281 -2.13 -2.04 11.78
C HIS A 281 -2.73 -2.66 13.05
N ALA A 282 -2.34 -2.15 14.21
CA ALA A 282 -2.80 -2.67 15.50
C ALA A 282 -4.32 -2.52 15.68
N ILE A 283 -4.85 -1.33 15.40
CA ILE A 283 -6.28 -1.02 15.53
C ILE A 283 -7.08 -1.78 14.47
N GLY A 284 -6.65 -1.76 13.21
CA GLY A 284 -7.32 -2.46 12.11
C GLY A 284 -7.46 -3.96 12.37
N ALA A 285 -6.38 -4.61 12.84
CA ALA A 285 -6.39 -6.03 13.17
C ALA A 285 -7.32 -6.36 14.35
N LYS A 286 -7.35 -5.53 15.40
CA LYS A 286 -8.17 -5.78 16.62
C LYS A 286 -9.66 -5.55 16.40
N PHE A 287 -10.02 -4.57 15.58
CA PHE A 287 -11.42 -4.14 15.40
C PHE A 287 -11.97 -4.45 14.00
N ASN A 288 -11.18 -5.12 13.14
CA ASN A 288 -11.54 -5.43 11.76
C ASN A 288 -11.89 -4.17 10.94
N ILE A 289 -11.14 -3.09 11.18
CA ILE A 289 -11.28 -1.82 10.46
C ILE A 289 -10.48 -1.89 9.17
N PRO A 290 -11.05 -1.51 8.01
CA PRO A 290 -10.29 -1.45 6.76
C PRO A 290 -9.05 -0.56 6.89
N HIS A 291 -7.90 -1.04 6.41
CA HIS A 291 -6.59 -0.40 6.61
C HIS A 291 -6.57 1.08 6.20
N GLY A 292 -7.03 1.40 4.98
CA GLY A 292 -7.06 2.80 4.52
C GLY A 292 -8.05 3.69 5.29
N LEU A 293 -9.13 3.12 5.86
CA LEU A 293 -10.01 3.84 6.78
C LEU A 293 -9.29 4.13 8.10
N ALA A 294 -8.55 3.15 8.63
CA ALA A 294 -7.76 3.35 9.84
C ALA A 294 -6.75 4.49 9.64
N ASN A 295 -6.03 4.48 8.51
CA ASN A 295 -5.11 5.57 8.16
C ASN A 295 -5.81 6.93 8.05
N ALA A 296 -6.99 7.00 7.41
CA ALA A 296 -7.73 8.25 7.22
C ALA A 296 -8.18 8.90 8.53
N VAL A 297 -8.61 8.10 9.50
CA VAL A 297 -9.03 8.58 10.81
C VAL A 297 -7.81 8.93 11.67
N LEU A 298 -6.78 8.09 11.65
CA LEU A 298 -5.60 8.27 12.51
C LEU A 298 -4.68 9.41 12.07
N LEU A 299 -4.56 9.67 10.77
CA LEU A 299 -3.62 10.66 10.23
C LEU A 299 -3.69 12.02 10.94
N PRO A 300 -4.82 12.74 10.99
CA PRO A 300 -4.88 14.03 11.68
C PRO A 300 -4.72 13.90 13.20
N ASN A 301 -5.23 12.85 13.82
CA ASN A 301 -5.19 12.67 15.28
C ASN A 301 -3.78 12.33 15.78
N VAL A 302 -3.01 11.55 15.03
CA VAL A 302 -1.60 11.26 15.34
C VAL A 302 -0.75 12.52 15.12
N MET A 303 -0.99 13.30 14.06
CA MET A 303 -0.30 14.58 13.84
C MET A 303 -0.50 15.56 14.99
N GLU A 304 -1.74 15.68 15.48
CA GLU A 304 -2.10 16.53 16.61
C GLU A 304 -1.48 16.07 17.94
N SER A 305 -1.29 14.76 18.08
CA SER A 305 -0.76 14.17 19.32
C SER A 305 0.77 14.06 19.35
N LEU A 306 1.44 14.19 18.20
CA LEU A 306 2.90 14.14 18.06
C LEU A 306 3.47 15.42 17.40
N PRO A 307 3.12 16.65 17.86
CA PRO A 307 3.49 17.89 17.16
C PRO A 307 5.00 18.03 16.96
N ALA A 308 5.82 17.68 17.95
CA ALA A 308 7.26 17.78 17.87
C ALA A 308 7.88 16.99 16.71
N TYR A 309 7.21 15.92 16.26
CA TYR A 309 7.64 15.12 15.13
C TYR A 309 7.39 15.82 13.79
N TYR A 310 6.28 16.56 13.67
CA TYR A 310 5.83 17.16 12.40
C TYR A 310 6.29 18.60 12.21
N LEU A 311 6.41 19.39 13.30
CA LEU A 311 6.75 20.83 13.25
C LEU A 311 7.99 21.17 12.40
N PRO A 312 9.11 20.41 12.45
CA PRO A 312 10.33 20.79 11.73
C PRO A 312 10.19 20.90 10.20
N ARG A 313 9.17 20.24 9.62
CA ARG A 313 8.96 20.19 8.17
C ARG A 313 7.56 20.63 7.74
N ILE A 314 6.76 21.15 8.67
CA ILE A 314 5.32 21.40 8.46
C ILE A 314 5.02 22.39 7.33
N THR A 315 5.81 23.47 7.21
CA THR A 315 5.59 24.51 6.18
C THR A 315 5.72 23.95 4.77
N GLY A 316 6.73 23.10 4.51
CA GLY A 316 6.90 22.44 3.21
C GLY A 316 5.76 21.46 2.91
N PHE A 317 5.25 20.77 3.92
CA PHE A 317 4.08 19.90 3.77
C PHE A 317 2.80 20.71 3.49
N ALA A 318 2.56 21.80 4.19
CA ALA A 318 1.45 22.72 3.92
C ALA A 318 1.44 23.22 2.47
N GLN A 319 2.62 23.56 1.94
CA GLN A 319 2.78 23.95 0.52
C GLN A 319 2.46 22.78 -0.43
N ALA A 320 2.85 21.55 -0.09
CA ALA A 320 2.51 20.37 -0.89
C ALA A 320 1.00 20.08 -0.90
N LEU A 321 0.30 20.35 0.19
CA LEU A 321 -1.17 20.29 0.28
C LEU A 321 -1.88 21.41 -0.53
N GLY A 322 -1.14 22.43 -1.01
CA GLY A 322 -1.72 23.57 -1.72
C GLY A 322 -2.33 24.62 -0.80
N ILE A 323 -1.97 24.65 0.50
CA ILE A 323 -2.43 25.68 1.42
C ILE A 323 -1.79 27.00 1.00
N ALA A 324 -2.65 27.96 0.63
CA ALA A 324 -2.20 29.28 0.21
C ALA A 324 -1.72 30.11 1.42
N ASN A 325 -0.46 30.55 1.37
CA ASN A 325 0.14 31.37 2.43
C ASN A 325 0.06 30.70 3.82
N PRO A 326 0.62 29.49 4.00
CA PRO A 326 0.61 28.82 5.29
C PRO A 326 1.27 29.69 6.36
N SER A 327 0.81 29.59 7.60
CA SER A 327 1.34 30.38 8.72
C SER A 327 2.86 30.19 8.85
N GLU A 328 3.57 31.30 9.09
CA GLU A 328 5.01 31.25 9.39
C GLU A 328 5.30 30.70 10.80
N GLN A 329 4.29 30.68 11.68
CA GLN A 329 4.36 30.05 13.00
C GLN A 329 4.10 28.53 12.85
N PRO A 330 5.08 27.65 13.12
CA PRO A 330 4.95 26.23 12.84
C PRO A 330 3.75 25.56 13.52
N GLU A 331 3.42 25.95 14.75
CA GLU A 331 2.29 25.42 15.51
C GLU A 331 0.96 25.74 14.82
N LYS A 332 0.78 26.98 14.38
CA LYS A 332 -0.42 27.38 13.63
C LYS A 332 -0.48 26.73 12.26
N CYS A 333 0.65 26.60 11.59
CA CYS A 333 0.74 25.89 10.32
C CYS A 333 0.33 24.42 10.48
N LEU A 334 0.70 23.78 11.60
CA LEU A 334 0.26 22.41 11.91
C LEU A 334 -1.26 22.35 12.11
N GLU A 335 -1.86 23.30 12.82
CA GLU A 335 -3.32 23.40 12.98
C GLU A 335 -4.04 23.53 11.62
N GLU A 336 -3.55 24.43 10.74
CA GLU A 336 -4.07 24.63 9.39
C GLU A 336 -4.00 23.34 8.55
N VAL A 337 -2.88 22.61 8.65
CA VAL A 337 -2.67 21.33 7.96
C VAL A 337 -3.63 20.25 8.47
N ILE A 338 -3.78 20.12 9.78
CA ILE A 338 -4.69 19.14 10.39
C ILE A 338 -6.12 19.41 9.96
N GLU A 339 -6.56 20.65 9.98
CA GLU A 339 -7.90 21.04 9.53
C GLU A 339 -8.11 20.73 8.05
N TYR A 340 -7.13 21.06 7.20
CA TYR A 340 -7.18 20.71 5.78
C TYR A 340 -7.36 19.20 5.54
N ILE A 341 -6.65 18.34 6.29
CA ILE A 341 -6.75 16.89 6.18
C ILE A 341 -8.14 16.41 6.65
N ARG A 342 -8.67 17.00 7.73
CA ARG A 342 -10.03 16.70 8.22
C ARG A 342 -11.09 17.09 7.18
N ASP A 343 -10.95 18.26 6.55
CA ASP A 343 -11.85 18.71 5.48
C ASP A 343 -11.75 17.83 4.24
N LEU A 344 -10.55 17.41 3.84
CA LEU A 344 -10.37 16.47 2.73
C LEU A 344 -11.04 15.12 3.02
N ARG A 345 -10.88 14.59 4.24
CA ARG A 345 -11.52 13.35 4.69
C ARG A 345 -13.04 13.46 4.62
N LYS A 346 -13.60 14.54 5.15
CA LYS A 346 -15.04 14.83 5.09
C LYS A 346 -15.54 14.97 3.66
N ALA A 347 -14.76 15.65 2.81
CA ALA A 347 -15.11 15.88 1.41
C ALA A 347 -15.18 14.59 0.58
N VAL A 348 -14.60 13.50 1.03
CA VAL A 348 -14.68 12.16 0.40
C VAL A 348 -15.56 11.18 1.18
N ASN A 349 -16.42 11.70 2.07
CA ASN A 349 -17.40 10.96 2.86
C ASN A 349 -16.79 9.87 3.76
N LEU A 350 -15.62 10.11 4.33
CA LEU A 350 -15.04 9.24 5.35
C LEU A 350 -15.40 9.73 6.76
N PRO A 351 -15.61 8.82 7.73
CA PRO A 351 -15.98 9.19 9.10
C PRO A 351 -14.81 9.87 9.83
N ASP A 352 -15.16 10.63 10.87
CA ASP A 352 -14.18 11.32 11.73
C ASP A 352 -13.59 10.39 12.79
N THR A 353 -14.33 9.35 13.15
CA THR A 353 -14.01 8.44 14.27
C THR A 353 -14.36 6.99 13.91
N PHE A 354 -14.03 6.07 14.80
CA PHE A 354 -14.39 4.65 14.71
C PHE A 354 -15.65 4.31 15.50
N ALA A 355 -16.52 5.27 15.79
CA ALA A 355 -17.72 5.06 16.61
C ALA A 355 -18.68 3.98 16.06
N GLU A 356 -18.63 3.71 14.75
CA GLU A 356 -19.43 2.63 14.11
C GLU A 356 -18.90 1.22 14.38
N PHE A 357 -17.67 1.07 14.91
CA PHE A 357 -17.04 -0.21 15.22
C PHE A 357 -17.19 -0.53 16.69
N GLU A 358 -17.60 -1.76 17.01
CA GLU A 358 -17.73 -2.21 18.41
C GLU A 358 -16.39 -2.14 19.14
N CYS A 359 -16.31 -1.26 20.14
CA CYS A 359 -15.19 -1.08 21.00
C CYS A 359 -15.48 -1.66 22.37
N ASN A 360 -14.84 -2.74 22.75
CA ASN A 360 -14.90 -3.27 24.09
C ASN A 360 -13.61 -3.02 24.89
N LYS A 361 -13.74 -2.94 26.24
CA LYS A 361 -12.63 -2.60 27.11
C LYS A 361 -11.45 -3.59 27.00
N ASP A 362 -11.75 -4.89 26.89
CA ASP A 362 -10.71 -5.92 26.82
C ASP A 362 -9.82 -5.76 25.56
N LYS A 363 -10.41 -5.34 24.44
CA LYS A 363 -9.64 -5.05 23.22
C LYS A 363 -8.81 -3.76 23.35
N LEU A 364 -9.34 -2.75 24.05
CA LEU A 364 -8.63 -1.48 24.29
C LEU A 364 -7.38 -1.68 25.14
N ASP A 365 -7.48 -2.47 26.21
CA ASP A 365 -6.37 -2.76 27.12
C ASP A 365 -5.20 -3.47 26.39
N LEU A 366 -5.49 -4.13 25.26
CA LEU A 366 -4.48 -4.82 24.45
C LEU A 366 -3.88 -3.92 23.35
N LEU A 367 -4.39 -2.70 23.13
CA LEU A 367 -3.92 -1.86 22.01
C LEU A 367 -2.51 -1.32 22.21
N VAL A 368 -2.17 -0.82 23.38
CA VAL A 368 -0.81 -0.32 23.65
C VAL A 368 0.24 -1.42 23.42
N PRO A 369 0.09 -2.63 23.99
CA PRO A 369 0.97 -3.75 23.66
C PRO A 369 0.97 -4.09 22.16
N ALA A 370 -0.19 -4.08 21.50
CA ALA A 370 -0.29 -4.42 20.08
C ALA A 370 0.47 -3.42 19.20
N VAL A 371 0.34 -2.10 19.45
CA VAL A 371 1.10 -1.06 18.76
C VAL A 371 2.60 -1.21 18.99
N HIS A 372 3.02 -1.51 20.22
CA HIS A 372 4.44 -1.65 20.56
C HIS A 372 5.09 -2.92 20.00
N HIS A 373 4.31 -3.96 19.67
CA HIS A 373 4.80 -5.20 19.08
C HIS A 373 4.58 -5.26 17.56
N ASP A 374 3.87 -4.28 16.98
CA ASP A 374 3.69 -4.22 15.55
C ASP A 374 5.03 -3.99 14.83
N PRO A 375 5.30 -4.70 13.72
CA PRO A 375 6.55 -4.57 12.97
C PRO A 375 6.85 -3.15 12.50
N ALA A 376 5.84 -2.33 12.26
CA ALA A 376 6.00 -0.93 11.86
C ALA A 376 6.56 -0.04 13.00
N GLY A 377 6.40 -0.46 14.25
CA GLY A 377 6.91 0.24 15.43
C GLY A 377 8.38 0.01 15.78
N VAL A 378 9.13 -0.75 14.95
CA VAL A 378 10.53 -1.14 15.26
C VAL A 378 11.46 0.05 15.40
N PHE A 379 11.31 1.07 14.56
CA PHE A 379 12.21 2.24 14.55
C PHE A 379 11.73 3.40 15.40
N PHE A 380 10.44 3.43 15.75
CA PHE A 380 9.84 4.50 16.53
C PHE A 380 8.75 3.97 17.45
N LYS A 381 9.00 3.98 18.76
CA LYS A 381 8.00 3.59 19.75
C LYS A 381 7.15 4.80 20.15
N ILE A 382 5.87 4.76 19.81
CA ILE A 382 4.91 5.77 20.24
C ILE A 382 4.75 5.66 21.76
N PRO A 383 4.83 6.76 22.54
CA PRO A 383 4.57 6.73 23.98
C PRO A 383 3.17 6.18 24.29
N ALA A 384 3.06 5.38 25.35
CA ALA A 384 1.79 4.73 25.72
C ALA A 384 0.65 5.73 26.00
N GLU A 385 0.97 6.87 26.59
CA GLU A 385 0.03 7.97 26.84
C GLU A 385 -0.50 8.58 25.54
N ILE A 386 0.31 8.68 24.50
CA ILE A 386 -0.10 9.18 23.17
C ILE A 386 -1.02 8.15 22.51
N ILE A 387 -0.67 6.87 22.53
CA ILE A 387 -1.53 5.80 22.00
C ILE A 387 -2.89 5.86 22.69
N THR A 388 -2.92 5.93 24.02
CA THR A 388 -4.15 5.97 24.81
C THR A 388 -4.97 7.22 24.50
N LYS A 389 -4.33 8.39 24.37
CA LYS A 389 -5.00 9.65 23.99
C LYS A 389 -5.69 9.50 22.63
N VAL A 390 -4.95 9.12 21.59
CA VAL A 390 -5.48 8.96 20.23
C VAL A 390 -6.60 7.93 20.18
N VAL A 391 -6.45 6.79 20.86
CA VAL A 391 -7.46 5.74 20.93
C VAL A 391 -8.76 6.27 21.55
N ASN A 392 -8.68 7.00 22.68
CA ASN A 392 -9.85 7.58 23.33
C ASN A 392 -10.58 8.58 22.40
N GLU A 393 -9.84 9.39 21.64
CA GLU A 393 -10.40 10.35 20.70
C GLU A 393 -11.10 9.66 19.52
N VAL A 394 -10.43 8.72 18.87
CA VAL A 394 -10.97 8.08 17.66
C VAL A 394 -12.10 7.08 17.93
N PHE A 395 -12.24 6.57 19.16
CA PHE A 395 -13.37 5.72 19.57
C PHE A 395 -14.42 6.47 20.41
N GLU A 396 -14.27 7.79 20.59
CA GLU A 396 -15.18 8.65 21.38
C GLU A 396 -15.40 8.13 22.82
N LEU A 397 -14.34 7.62 23.43
CA LEU A 397 -14.42 7.07 24.78
C LEU A 397 -14.45 8.21 25.80
N LYS A 398 -15.42 8.18 26.70
CA LYS A 398 -15.45 9.13 27.82
C LYS A 398 -14.23 8.92 28.69
N PRO A 399 -13.57 10.01 29.18
CA PRO A 399 -12.53 9.88 30.19
C PRO A 399 -13.09 9.08 31.36
N ILE A 400 -12.33 8.07 31.82
CA ILE A 400 -12.64 7.37 33.06
C ILE A 400 -12.48 8.43 34.15
N GLU A 401 -13.60 8.87 34.75
CA GLU A 401 -13.55 9.71 35.95
C GLU A 401 -12.71 8.95 36.99
N ALA A 402 -11.59 9.58 37.39
CA ALA A 402 -10.58 9.02 38.29
C ALA A 402 -11.11 8.94 39.72
#